data_352875b0753e567abb9f2d4853a5f1c3
#
_entry.id   352875b0753e567abb9f2d4853a5f1c3
#
_cell.length_a   1.000
_cell.length_b   1.000
_cell.length_c   1.000
_cell.angle_alpha   90.00
_cell.angle_beta   90.00
_cell.angle_gamma   90.00
#
_symmetry.space_group_name_H-M   'P 1'
#
loop_
_entity.id
_entity.type
_entity.pdbx_description
1 polymer ?
#
loop_
_entity_poly.entity_id
_entity_poly.type
_entity_poly.pdbx_seq_one_letter_code
_entity_poly.pdbx_strand_id
1 'polypeptide(L)'
;MFDADRSWSRRQFLKLAGQAGLLSTVPTLASAAAALNPDTVCISILHTTDLHGHILPTSDYDGNPDRGGLARCATQIKRWQRENPNSILIDVGDVYQGTDVSLRNKGALMIDLFNHLEYDAWVVGNHEFDWGMECFERALQRSNMPVFAANMLMEGKLAGEFPDAKHPFAKIQPFILKEIAGIKIAIIGITTPGMPFWLWPEFTRGLDFRHPVEPVRRAIASAKSRAADAIVLTGHMGLKTRTGGDDFANTVMALTSEFPETAVFIAGHTHQDVPSRLTNGVLFTQADHFGIHAGRVDLLFNRNSKKLLRRDAICELMDNRFGLDQMVLSRAKSHLAESNAAVSEPIGELAETLRGRSHPGRPSDMERLIGAAITEALLERNVPVDGVMHGTFDDKADLTAGPKTVYDVWNIIPYENYIVTAQLSPEEIKIAMEDVFASHEKRNLLGFELKTESRRDDSKIVSMALVNRESLDRNKKYVIAFNSFDARSGGHHFMKLRAFLERPEANRILHPVQTRDALIGYFQRHKVVRRIAAINPLAVAA
;
A
#
# COMPACT_ATOMS: atom_id res chain seq x y z
N MET A 1 -10.83 30.47 -39.22
CA MET A 1 -9.66 29.63 -39.44
C MET A 1 -8.76 29.85 -38.23
N PHE A 2 -9.01 29.11 -37.13
CA PHE A 2 -8.21 29.21 -35.92
C PHE A 2 -7.16 28.12 -35.98
N ASP A 3 -5.92 28.55 -35.89
CA ASP A 3 -4.70 27.74 -35.95
C ASP A 3 -4.63 26.84 -34.70
N ALA A 4 -4.68 25.54 -34.90
CA ALA A 4 -4.74 24.52 -33.82
C ALA A 4 -3.39 24.34 -33.07
N ASP A 5 -2.35 25.08 -33.46
CA ASP A 5 -0.97 24.97 -32.92
C ASP A 5 -0.57 26.12 -31.97
N ARG A 6 -1.48 26.97 -31.52
CA ARG A 6 -1.15 27.97 -30.50
C ARG A 6 -1.08 27.35 -29.11
N SER A 7 0.13 27.10 -28.65
CA SER A 7 0.42 26.86 -27.25
C SER A 7 0.02 28.06 -26.39
N TRP A 8 -1.00 27.91 -25.60
CA TRP A 8 -1.41 28.93 -24.62
C TRP A 8 -0.34 29.07 -23.54
N SER A 9 0.14 30.31 -23.31
CA SER A 9 1.06 30.57 -22.22
C SER A 9 0.31 30.51 -20.86
N ARG A 10 0.99 30.09 -19.79
CA ARG A 10 0.48 30.12 -18.41
C ARG A 10 -0.16 31.47 -18.03
N ARG A 11 0.31 32.57 -18.61
CA ARG A 11 -0.18 33.92 -18.36
C ARG A 11 -1.53 34.24 -19.06
N GLN A 12 -1.79 33.64 -20.21
CA GLN A 12 -3.09 33.76 -20.91
C GLN A 12 -4.16 32.94 -20.22
N PHE A 13 -3.80 31.77 -19.69
CA PHE A 13 -4.67 30.93 -18.88
C PHE A 13 -5.09 31.61 -17.56
N LEU A 14 -4.14 32.23 -16.86
CA LEU A 14 -4.42 32.96 -15.61
C LEU A 14 -5.29 34.20 -15.81
N LYS A 15 -5.26 34.83 -16.98
CA LYS A 15 -6.16 35.96 -17.33
C LYS A 15 -7.61 35.51 -17.53
N LEU A 16 -7.84 34.32 -18.11
CA LEU A 16 -9.20 33.75 -18.24
C LEU A 16 -9.74 33.33 -16.88
N ALA A 17 -8.91 32.71 -16.03
CA ALA A 17 -9.28 32.29 -14.68
C ALA A 17 -9.59 33.47 -13.74
N GLY A 18 -8.95 34.63 -13.96
CA GLY A 18 -9.17 35.84 -13.16
C GLY A 18 -10.48 36.58 -13.44
N GLN A 19 -11.21 36.26 -14.51
CA GLN A 19 -12.51 36.85 -14.83
C GLN A 19 -13.71 36.10 -14.26
N ALA A 20 -13.54 34.86 -13.78
CA ALA A 20 -14.55 34.08 -13.07
C ALA A 20 -14.26 34.12 -11.56
N GLY A 21 -14.64 35.20 -10.91
CA GLY A 21 -14.50 35.37 -9.45
C GLY A 21 -15.35 34.37 -8.64
N LEU A 22 -14.81 33.18 -8.42
CA LEU A 22 -15.25 32.18 -7.46
C LEU A 22 -14.03 31.31 -7.11
N LEU A 23 -13.91 30.88 -5.88
CA LEU A 23 -13.00 29.87 -5.37
C LEU A 23 -13.13 28.55 -6.16
N SER A 24 -12.60 28.51 -7.38
CA SER A 24 -12.68 27.39 -8.29
C SER A 24 -11.30 26.75 -8.40
N THR A 25 -11.26 25.43 -8.30
CA THR A 25 -10.16 24.64 -8.83
C THR A 25 -9.85 25.13 -10.25
N VAL A 26 -8.58 25.33 -10.54
CA VAL A 26 -8.17 25.75 -11.88
C VAL A 26 -8.53 24.61 -12.85
N PRO A 27 -9.43 24.81 -13.84
CA PRO A 27 -9.76 23.76 -14.79
C PRO A 27 -8.50 23.31 -15.53
N THR A 28 -8.39 22.02 -15.86
CA THR A 28 -7.31 21.55 -16.72
C THR A 28 -7.42 22.22 -18.09
N LEU A 29 -6.30 22.29 -18.80
CA LEU A 29 -6.30 22.90 -20.15
C LEU A 29 -7.21 22.11 -21.12
N ALA A 30 -7.34 20.80 -20.95
CA ALA A 30 -8.25 19.96 -21.75
C ALA A 30 -9.72 20.30 -21.48
N SER A 31 -10.09 20.46 -20.20
CA SER A 31 -11.45 20.86 -19.81
C SER A 31 -11.81 22.25 -20.31
N ALA A 32 -10.91 23.21 -20.18
CA ALA A 32 -11.10 24.57 -20.72
C ALA A 32 -11.21 24.58 -22.24
N ALA A 33 -10.41 23.78 -22.95
CA ALA A 33 -10.46 23.68 -24.40
C ALA A 33 -11.78 23.06 -24.89
N ALA A 34 -12.32 22.06 -24.20
CA ALA A 34 -13.62 21.44 -24.53
C ALA A 34 -14.77 22.45 -24.42
N ALA A 35 -14.74 23.34 -23.43
CA ALA A 35 -15.77 24.39 -23.25
C ALA A 35 -15.79 25.42 -24.38
N LEU A 36 -14.69 25.58 -25.13
CA LEU A 36 -14.54 26.57 -26.19
C LEU A 36 -14.77 26.04 -27.62
N ASN A 37 -14.86 24.70 -27.79
CA ASN A 37 -15.00 24.08 -29.12
C ASN A 37 -16.06 22.97 -29.10
N PRO A 38 -17.23 23.15 -29.77
CA PRO A 38 -18.32 22.19 -29.80
C PRO A 38 -17.95 20.86 -30.49
N ASP A 39 -16.91 20.86 -31.35
CA ASP A 39 -16.44 19.65 -32.03
C ASP A 39 -15.58 18.76 -31.13
N THR A 40 -15.39 19.16 -29.89
CA THR A 40 -14.59 18.41 -28.91
C THR A 40 -15.41 17.92 -27.72
N VAL A 41 -14.93 16.88 -27.05
CA VAL A 41 -15.46 16.40 -25.78
C VAL A 41 -14.31 16.07 -24.84
N CYS A 42 -14.43 16.52 -23.60
CA CYS A 42 -13.51 16.13 -22.53
C CYS A 42 -14.14 15.00 -21.72
N ILE A 43 -13.37 13.92 -21.50
CA ILE A 43 -13.73 12.84 -20.59
C ILE A 43 -12.73 12.86 -19.45
N SER A 44 -13.23 12.91 -18.20
CA SER A 44 -12.41 12.95 -16.99
C SER A 44 -12.32 11.57 -16.36
N ILE A 45 -11.12 11.11 -16.00
CA ILE A 45 -10.92 9.93 -15.16
C ILE A 45 -10.47 10.44 -13.80
N LEU A 46 -11.35 10.25 -12.81
CA LEU A 46 -11.12 10.62 -11.42
C LEU A 46 -10.58 9.39 -10.70
N HIS A 47 -9.60 9.58 -9.82
CA HIS A 47 -9.02 8.44 -9.15
C HIS A 47 -8.56 8.73 -7.73
N THR A 48 -8.63 7.67 -6.90
CA THR A 48 -7.96 7.53 -5.60
C THR A 48 -7.02 6.33 -5.66
N THR A 49 -6.11 6.24 -4.73
CA THR A 49 -5.20 5.10 -4.57
C THR A 49 -4.72 4.99 -3.14
N ASP A 50 -4.34 3.79 -2.72
CA ASP A 50 -3.67 3.56 -1.44
C ASP A 50 -4.40 4.22 -0.27
N LEU A 51 -5.75 4.09 -0.24
CA LEU A 51 -6.58 4.69 0.80
C LEU A 51 -6.33 4.08 2.18
N HIS A 52 -5.92 2.80 2.22
CA HIS A 52 -5.55 2.11 3.45
C HIS A 52 -6.55 2.29 4.59
N GLY A 53 -7.85 2.27 4.26
CA GLY A 53 -8.93 2.42 5.22
C GLY A 53 -9.10 3.82 5.82
N HIS A 54 -8.40 4.84 5.32
CA HIS A 54 -8.50 6.21 5.81
C HIS A 54 -9.78 6.91 5.32
N ILE A 55 -10.78 6.96 6.18
CA ILE A 55 -12.05 7.66 5.92
C ILE A 55 -11.94 9.12 6.33
N LEU A 56 -11.31 9.38 7.48
CA LEU A 56 -11.07 10.72 8.02
C LEU A 56 -9.66 11.20 7.68
N PRO A 57 -9.44 12.53 7.75
CA PRO A 57 -8.09 13.09 7.62
C PRO A 57 -7.12 12.51 8.65
N THR A 58 -5.86 12.42 8.23
CA THR A 58 -4.74 11.92 9.03
C THR A 58 -3.54 12.85 8.92
N SER A 59 -2.38 12.46 9.41
CA SER A 59 -1.10 13.11 9.11
C SER A 59 -0.44 12.46 7.91
N ASP A 60 0.27 13.25 7.09
CA ASP A 60 1.15 12.72 6.07
C ASP A 60 2.46 12.18 6.68
N TYR A 61 3.33 11.56 5.86
CA TYR A 61 4.62 11.02 6.32
C TYR A 61 5.63 12.09 6.78
N ASP A 62 5.41 13.36 6.42
CA ASP A 62 6.20 14.49 6.91
C ASP A 62 5.67 15.04 8.24
N GLY A 63 4.55 14.50 8.75
CA GLY A 63 3.92 14.90 10.01
C GLY A 63 2.96 16.08 9.87
N ASN A 64 2.60 16.51 8.65
CA ASN A 64 1.61 17.56 8.46
C ASN A 64 0.22 17.00 8.78
N PRO A 65 -0.50 17.55 9.77
CA PRO A 65 -1.80 17.04 10.20
C PRO A 65 -2.92 17.45 9.23
N ASP A 66 -4.10 16.87 9.45
CA ASP A 66 -5.36 17.22 8.77
C ASP A 66 -5.28 17.12 7.24
N ARG A 67 -4.72 16.00 6.75
CA ARG A 67 -4.59 15.68 5.34
C ARG A 67 -5.43 14.48 4.95
N GLY A 68 -5.95 14.49 3.72
CA GLY A 68 -6.55 13.32 3.09
C GLY A 68 -7.90 12.87 3.66
N GLY A 69 -8.11 11.56 3.61
CA GLY A 69 -9.32 10.86 3.98
C GLY A 69 -10.37 10.78 2.86
N LEU A 70 -10.99 9.61 2.70
CA LEU A 70 -12.01 9.38 1.67
C LEU A 70 -13.17 10.38 1.75
N ALA A 71 -13.57 10.81 2.96
CA ALA A 71 -14.64 11.78 3.14
C ALA A 71 -14.31 13.14 2.50
N ARG A 72 -13.05 13.54 2.50
CA ARG A 72 -12.59 14.77 1.86
C ARG A 72 -12.45 14.59 0.35
N CYS A 73 -11.87 13.47 -0.09
CA CYS A 73 -11.81 13.10 -1.51
C CYS A 73 -13.20 13.08 -2.15
N ALA A 74 -14.20 12.51 -1.46
CA ALA A 74 -15.57 12.43 -1.95
C ALA A 74 -16.18 13.82 -2.23
N THR A 75 -15.88 14.84 -1.40
CA THR A 75 -16.32 16.21 -1.64
C THR A 75 -15.77 16.75 -2.97
N GLN A 76 -14.48 16.56 -3.22
CA GLN A 76 -13.82 17.03 -4.44
C GLN A 76 -14.22 16.22 -5.67
N ILE A 77 -14.33 14.90 -5.54
CA ILE A 77 -14.78 14.00 -6.62
C ILE A 77 -16.20 14.41 -7.07
N LYS A 78 -17.14 14.56 -6.14
CA LYS A 78 -18.51 15.01 -6.46
C LYS A 78 -18.53 16.41 -7.12
N ARG A 79 -17.59 17.28 -6.74
CA ARG A 79 -17.46 18.58 -7.38
C ARG A 79 -16.98 18.41 -8.84
N TRP A 80 -15.96 17.62 -9.09
CA TRP A 80 -15.45 17.36 -10.45
C TRP A 80 -16.50 16.66 -11.33
N GLN A 81 -17.27 15.74 -10.79
CA GLN A 81 -18.38 15.08 -11.50
C GLN A 81 -19.49 16.09 -11.91
N ARG A 82 -19.77 17.10 -11.08
CA ARG A 82 -20.70 18.18 -11.46
C ARG A 82 -20.12 19.11 -12.50
N GLU A 83 -18.81 19.39 -12.43
CA GLU A 83 -18.09 20.23 -13.43
C GLU A 83 -18.01 19.52 -14.79
N ASN A 84 -17.78 18.20 -14.79
CA ASN A 84 -17.78 17.37 -15.99
C ASN A 84 -18.50 16.03 -15.76
N PRO A 85 -19.80 15.94 -16.16
CA PRO A 85 -20.55 14.69 -16.03
C PRO A 85 -19.98 13.53 -16.89
N ASN A 86 -19.18 13.84 -17.91
CA ASN A 86 -18.46 12.84 -18.70
C ASN A 86 -17.26 12.34 -17.89
N SER A 87 -17.49 11.66 -16.77
CA SER A 87 -16.43 11.21 -15.88
C SER A 87 -16.54 9.72 -15.55
N ILE A 88 -15.39 9.13 -15.22
CA ILE A 88 -15.23 7.76 -14.73
C ILE A 88 -14.48 7.86 -13.40
N LEU A 89 -14.89 7.14 -12.38
CA LEU A 89 -14.26 7.13 -11.07
C LEU A 89 -13.68 5.75 -10.77
N ILE A 90 -12.38 5.68 -10.50
CA ILE A 90 -11.68 4.43 -10.18
C ILE A 90 -10.82 4.56 -8.92
N ASP A 91 -10.53 3.42 -8.29
CA ASP A 91 -9.49 3.30 -7.27
C ASP A 91 -8.36 2.39 -7.75
N VAL A 92 -7.12 2.67 -7.33
CA VAL A 92 -5.93 1.96 -7.83
C VAL A 92 -5.37 0.96 -6.82
N GLY A 93 -6.18 0.51 -5.85
CA GLY A 93 -5.85 -0.57 -4.92
C GLY A 93 -5.31 -0.13 -3.57
N ASP A 94 -5.04 -1.10 -2.70
CA ASP A 94 -4.76 -0.93 -1.28
C ASP A 94 -5.86 -0.13 -0.57
N VAL A 95 -7.08 -0.63 -0.73
CA VAL A 95 -8.31 0.09 -0.36
C VAL A 95 -8.52 0.12 1.15
N TYR A 96 -8.38 -1.03 1.84
CA TYR A 96 -8.97 -1.16 3.17
C TYR A 96 -8.01 -1.52 4.31
N GLN A 97 -6.82 -2.06 4.08
CA GLN A 97 -5.88 -2.35 5.16
C GLN A 97 -5.17 -1.05 5.60
N GLY A 98 -5.02 -0.80 6.91
CA GLY A 98 -4.19 0.29 7.46
C GLY A 98 -4.80 1.05 8.65
N THR A 99 -6.10 0.91 8.94
CA THR A 99 -6.74 1.56 10.10
C THR A 99 -7.52 0.59 10.97
N ASP A 100 -7.68 0.91 12.26
CA ASP A 100 -8.48 0.10 13.19
C ASP A 100 -9.95 0.01 12.74
N VAL A 101 -10.52 1.11 12.25
CA VAL A 101 -11.90 1.09 11.75
C VAL A 101 -12.07 0.09 10.61
N SER A 102 -11.13 0.00 9.71
CA SER A 102 -11.18 -0.94 8.59
C SER A 102 -10.89 -2.39 9.03
N LEU A 103 -9.95 -2.58 9.95
CA LEU A 103 -9.64 -3.90 10.52
C LEU A 103 -10.86 -4.52 11.20
N ARG A 104 -11.64 -3.75 11.98
CA ARG A 104 -12.82 -4.22 12.71
C ARG A 104 -13.91 -4.79 11.82
N ASN A 105 -14.13 -4.18 10.67
CA ASN A 105 -15.12 -4.65 9.71
C ASN A 105 -14.51 -5.39 8.51
N LYS A 106 -13.19 -5.70 8.55
CA LYS A 106 -12.47 -6.40 7.48
C LYS A 106 -12.67 -5.75 6.10
N GLY A 107 -12.59 -4.41 6.06
CA GLY A 107 -12.70 -3.63 4.84
C GLY A 107 -14.12 -3.44 4.30
N ALA A 108 -15.14 -4.07 4.90
CA ALA A 108 -16.50 -4.03 4.38
C ALA A 108 -17.02 -2.59 4.24
N LEU A 109 -16.73 -1.72 5.20
CA LEU A 109 -17.15 -0.32 5.17
C LEU A 109 -16.54 0.43 3.97
N MET A 110 -15.27 0.20 3.65
CA MET A 110 -14.62 0.87 2.50
C MET A 110 -15.30 0.48 1.19
N ILE A 111 -15.62 -0.81 1.01
CA ILE A 111 -16.35 -1.27 -0.19
C ILE A 111 -17.77 -0.70 -0.24
N ASP A 112 -18.47 -0.59 0.90
CA ASP A 112 -19.79 0.08 0.95
C ASP A 112 -19.73 1.56 0.59
N LEU A 113 -18.66 2.24 1.02
CA LEU A 113 -18.45 3.64 0.66
C LEU A 113 -18.13 3.78 -0.84
N PHE A 114 -17.36 2.87 -1.43
CA PHE A 114 -17.12 2.83 -2.88
C PHE A 114 -18.42 2.58 -3.66
N ASN A 115 -19.22 1.60 -3.23
CA ASN A 115 -20.54 1.36 -3.81
C ASN A 115 -21.44 2.61 -3.76
N HIS A 116 -21.40 3.33 -2.63
CA HIS A 116 -22.20 4.55 -2.44
C HIS A 116 -21.70 5.75 -3.26
N LEU A 117 -20.38 5.87 -3.42
CA LEU A 117 -19.75 6.92 -4.22
C LEU A 117 -19.75 6.59 -5.72
N GLU A 118 -20.33 5.44 -6.08
CA GLU A 118 -20.49 4.97 -7.45
C GLU A 118 -19.14 4.87 -8.19
N TYR A 119 -18.14 4.25 -7.52
CA TYR A 119 -16.91 3.90 -8.22
C TYR A 119 -17.22 2.96 -9.39
N ASP A 120 -16.61 3.21 -10.54
CA ASP A 120 -16.78 2.40 -11.75
C ASP A 120 -15.96 1.10 -11.71
N ALA A 121 -14.85 1.12 -10.99
CA ALA A 121 -13.98 -0.05 -10.76
C ALA A 121 -12.93 0.25 -9.68
N TRP A 122 -12.28 -0.80 -9.17
CA TRP A 122 -11.07 -0.69 -8.36
C TRP A 122 -10.06 -1.78 -8.73
N VAL A 123 -8.77 -1.48 -8.56
CA VAL A 123 -7.65 -2.39 -8.84
C VAL A 123 -7.30 -3.18 -7.57
N VAL A 124 -6.93 -4.43 -7.72
CA VAL A 124 -6.41 -5.24 -6.60
C VAL A 124 -4.99 -4.78 -6.26
N GLY A 125 -4.77 -4.30 -5.04
CA GLY A 125 -3.45 -4.03 -4.48
C GLY A 125 -2.90 -5.21 -3.68
N ASN A 126 -1.74 -5.04 -3.04
CA ASN A 126 -1.14 -6.12 -2.26
C ASN A 126 -1.78 -6.27 -0.86
N HIS A 127 -2.24 -5.19 -0.28
CA HIS A 127 -2.87 -5.20 1.04
C HIS A 127 -4.31 -5.72 1.06
N GLU A 128 -4.89 -6.02 -0.10
CA GLU A 128 -6.17 -6.72 -0.19
C GLU A 128 -6.13 -8.14 0.39
N PHE A 129 -4.94 -8.73 0.51
CA PHE A 129 -4.75 -10.10 1.00
C PHE A 129 -4.27 -10.21 2.45
N ASP A 130 -4.01 -9.11 3.14
CA ASP A 130 -3.45 -9.12 4.50
C ASP A 130 -4.32 -9.87 5.53
N TRP A 131 -5.63 -9.94 5.28
CA TRP A 131 -6.58 -10.65 6.11
C TRP A 131 -7.06 -11.97 5.49
N GLY A 132 -6.33 -12.48 4.50
CA GLY A 132 -6.53 -13.77 3.84
C GLY A 132 -7.63 -13.78 2.77
N MET A 133 -7.70 -14.90 2.06
CA MET A 133 -8.57 -15.11 0.90
C MET A 133 -10.05 -14.90 1.20
N GLU A 134 -10.52 -15.40 2.36
CA GLU A 134 -11.94 -15.27 2.74
C GLU A 134 -12.37 -13.79 2.86
N CYS A 135 -11.47 -12.93 3.36
CA CYS A 135 -11.74 -11.51 3.44
C CYS A 135 -11.82 -10.88 2.04
N PHE A 136 -10.88 -11.22 1.17
CA PHE A 136 -10.88 -10.75 -0.21
C PHE A 136 -12.12 -11.22 -0.99
N GLU A 137 -12.51 -12.48 -0.88
CA GLU A 137 -13.74 -13.01 -1.50
C GLU A 137 -15.00 -12.28 -1.03
N ARG A 138 -15.10 -11.97 0.27
CA ARG A 138 -16.21 -11.15 0.80
C ARG A 138 -16.21 -9.73 0.22
N ALA A 139 -15.04 -9.11 0.06
CA ALA A 139 -14.93 -7.81 -0.58
C ALA A 139 -15.39 -7.86 -2.05
N LEU A 140 -15.01 -8.91 -2.80
CA LEU A 140 -15.49 -9.13 -4.17
C LEU A 140 -17.01 -9.31 -4.22
N GLN A 141 -17.59 -10.13 -3.34
CA GLN A 141 -19.04 -10.33 -3.28
C GLN A 141 -19.79 -9.05 -2.95
N ARG A 142 -19.24 -8.22 -2.07
CA ARG A 142 -19.84 -6.96 -1.61
C ARG A 142 -19.73 -5.83 -2.64
N SER A 143 -18.73 -5.88 -3.51
CA SER A 143 -18.50 -4.88 -4.55
C SER A 143 -19.63 -4.88 -5.59
N ASN A 144 -20.25 -3.73 -5.86
CA ASN A 144 -21.22 -3.56 -6.94
C ASN A 144 -20.54 -3.26 -8.29
N MET A 145 -19.23 -3.00 -8.27
CA MET A 145 -18.43 -2.67 -9.45
C MET A 145 -17.44 -3.78 -9.80
N PRO A 146 -16.95 -3.84 -11.04
CA PRO A 146 -15.83 -4.69 -11.44
C PRO A 146 -14.57 -4.42 -10.63
N VAL A 147 -13.78 -5.48 -10.43
CA VAL A 147 -12.47 -5.44 -9.79
C VAL A 147 -11.41 -5.76 -10.82
N PHE A 148 -10.31 -5.02 -10.84
CA PHE A 148 -9.30 -5.14 -11.87
C PHE A 148 -8.06 -5.91 -11.41
N ALA A 149 -7.66 -6.93 -12.17
CA ALA A 149 -6.37 -7.60 -12.04
C ALA A 149 -6.06 -8.43 -13.30
N ALA A 150 -5.77 -7.80 -14.43
CA ALA A 150 -5.55 -8.47 -15.71
C ALA A 150 -4.48 -9.57 -15.68
N ASN A 151 -3.46 -9.41 -14.80
CA ASN A 151 -2.32 -10.33 -14.66
C ASN A 151 -2.45 -11.32 -13.49
N MET A 152 -3.62 -11.38 -12.82
CA MET A 152 -3.88 -12.36 -11.77
C MET A 152 -4.56 -13.60 -12.36
N LEU A 153 -4.08 -14.77 -11.94
CA LEU A 153 -4.68 -16.05 -12.27
C LEU A 153 -5.26 -16.69 -11.03
N MET A 154 -6.38 -17.37 -11.20
CA MET A 154 -6.89 -18.31 -10.22
C MET A 154 -7.04 -19.68 -10.90
N GLU A 155 -6.47 -20.72 -10.29
CA GLU A 155 -6.49 -22.08 -10.83
C GLU A 155 -6.03 -22.16 -12.30
N GLY A 156 -5.05 -21.34 -12.66
CA GLY A 156 -4.48 -21.25 -14.01
C GLY A 156 -5.30 -20.46 -15.04
N LYS A 157 -6.45 -19.88 -14.66
CA LYS A 157 -7.29 -19.04 -15.52
C LYS A 157 -7.03 -17.57 -15.24
N LEU A 158 -6.89 -16.76 -16.28
CA LEU A 158 -6.77 -15.31 -16.15
C LEU A 158 -8.09 -14.66 -15.72
N ALA A 159 -7.98 -13.47 -15.18
CA ALA A 159 -9.13 -12.59 -14.92
C ALA A 159 -10.02 -12.47 -16.18
N GLY A 160 -11.33 -12.57 -15.98
CA GLY A 160 -12.32 -12.56 -17.07
C GLY A 160 -12.55 -13.91 -17.77
N GLU A 161 -11.77 -14.95 -17.48
CA GLU A 161 -11.95 -16.29 -18.06
C GLU A 161 -12.80 -17.24 -17.19
N PHE A 162 -13.41 -16.74 -16.12
CA PHE A 162 -14.26 -17.53 -15.23
C PHE A 162 -15.65 -17.76 -15.87
N PRO A 163 -16.02 -19.03 -16.13
CA PRO A 163 -17.28 -19.34 -16.79
C PRO A 163 -18.50 -19.24 -15.88
N ASP A 164 -18.30 -19.40 -14.57
CA ASP A 164 -19.39 -19.31 -13.57
C ASP A 164 -19.50 -17.89 -13.04
N ALA A 165 -20.52 -17.16 -13.48
CA ALA A 165 -20.80 -15.79 -13.04
C ALA A 165 -21.12 -15.67 -11.51
N LYS A 166 -21.42 -16.79 -10.84
CA LYS A 166 -21.65 -16.81 -9.39
C LYS A 166 -20.37 -16.91 -8.58
N HIS A 167 -19.28 -17.33 -9.22
CA HIS A 167 -17.99 -17.41 -8.55
C HIS A 167 -17.48 -16.00 -8.19
N PRO A 168 -17.01 -15.73 -6.96
CA PRO A 168 -16.55 -14.39 -6.56
C PRO A 168 -15.53 -13.79 -7.54
N PHE A 169 -14.63 -14.60 -8.05
CA PHE A 169 -13.60 -14.19 -9.02
C PHE A 169 -14.13 -13.85 -10.43
N ALA A 170 -15.38 -14.14 -10.74
CA ALA A 170 -16.01 -13.67 -11.98
C ALA A 170 -16.13 -12.13 -12.04
N LYS A 171 -16.09 -11.46 -10.89
CA LYS A 171 -16.04 -9.99 -10.81
C LYS A 171 -14.68 -9.41 -11.17
N ILE A 172 -13.63 -10.22 -11.16
CA ILE A 172 -12.29 -9.79 -11.53
C ILE A 172 -12.20 -9.76 -13.04
N GLN A 173 -12.01 -8.57 -13.58
CA GLN A 173 -11.99 -8.32 -15.02
C GLN A 173 -10.63 -7.75 -15.44
N PRO A 174 -10.15 -8.06 -16.66
CA PRO A 174 -8.94 -7.45 -17.17
C PRO A 174 -9.13 -5.97 -17.51
N PHE A 175 -10.35 -5.58 -17.91
CA PHE A 175 -10.69 -4.19 -18.25
C PHE A 175 -12.21 -3.98 -18.26
N ILE A 176 -12.62 -2.70 -18.23
CA ILE A 176 -13.97 -2.27 -18.62
C ILE A 176 -13.88 -1.45 -19.90
N LEU A 177 -14.97 -1.46 -20.67
CA LEU A 177 -15.16 -0.59 -21.83
C LEU A 177 -16.35 0.33 -21.54
N LYS A 178 -16.06 1.62 -21.35
CA LYS A 178 -17.09 2.66 -21.12
C LYS A 178 -17.29 3.48 -22.38
N GLU A 179 -18.53 3.69 -22.77
CA GLU A 179 -18.89 4.62 -23.84
C GLU A 179 -19.49 5.89 -23.24
N ILE A 180 -18.81 7.00 -23.43
CA ILE A 180 -19.21 8.30 -22.90
C ILE A 180 -19.17 9.33 -24.03
N ALA A 181 -20.29 9.99 -24.29
CA ALA A 181 -20.45 10.99 -25.35
C ALA A 181 -19.98 10.46 -26.74
N GLY A 182 -20.18 9.15 -27.00
CA GLY A 182 -19.82 8.49 -28.27
C GLY A 182 -18.36 8.03 -28.36
N ILE A 183 -17.54 8.27 -27.32
CA ILE A 183 -16.14 7.81 -27.23
C ILE A 183 -16.07 6.55 -26.35
N LYS A 184 -15.42 5.50 -26.85
CA LYS A 184 -15.21 4.23 -26.14
C LYS A 184 -13.82 4.21 -25.53
N ILE A 185 -13.76 4.23 -24.20
CA ILE A 185 -12.51 4.16 -23.45
C ILE A 185 -12.40 2.78 -22.77
N ALA A 186 -11.33 2.06 -23.06
CA ALA A 186 -10.97 0.85 -22.33
C ALA A 186 -10.03 1.21 -21.19
N ILE A 187 -10.40 0.84 -19.94
CA ILE A 187 -9.57 0.98 -18.74
C ILE A 187 -9.14 -0.42 -18.33
N ILE A 188 -7.85 -0.71 -18.49
CA ILE A 188 -7.22 -2.00 -18.18
C ILE A 188 -6.56 -1.88 -16.83
N GLY A 189 -6.90 -2.78 -15.89
CA GLY A 189 -6.38 -2.77 -14.54
C GLY A 189 -5.40 -3.90 -14.28
N ILE A 190 -4.34 -3.58 -13.55
CA ILE A 190 -3.16 -4.43 -13.35
C ILE A 190 -2.80 -4.43 -11.87
N THR A 191 -2.63 -5.62 -11.28
CA THR A 191 -2.05 -5.72 -9.94
C THR A 191 -0.53 -5.86 -10.01
N THR A 192 0.17 -5.58 -8.90
CA THR A 192 1.62 -5.72 -8.84
C THR A 192 2.06 -7.18 -9.00
N PRO A 193 3.08 -7.48 -9.80
CA PRO A 193 3.68 -8.82 -9.85
C PRO A 193 4.51 -9.15 -8.59
N GLY A 194 4.73 -8.17 -7.70
CA GLY A 194 5.50 -8.32 -6.46
C GLY A 194 4.83 -9.14 -5.36
N MET A 195 3.55 -9.48 -5.49
CA MET A 195 2.77 -10.23 -4.49
C MET A 195 3.52 -11.40 -3.84
N PRO A 196 4.21 -12.31 -4.58
CA PRO A 196 4.91 -13.45 -3.99
C PRO A 196 6.10 -13.08 -3.10
N PHE A 197 6.53 -11.83 -3.11
CA PHE A 197 7.64 -11.34 -2.27
C PHE A 197 7.19 -10.78 -0.93
N TRP A 198 5.93 -10.43 -0.78
CA TRP A 198 5.36 -9.87 0.46
C TRP A 198 4.38 -10.81 1.12
N LEU A 199 3.53 -11.47 0.33
CA LEU A 199 2.42 -12.26 0.84
C LEU A 199 2.82 -13.72 1.08
N TRP A 200 2.25 -14.29 2.12
CA TRP A 200 2.37 -15.71 2.42
C TRP A 200 1.48 -16.52 1.48
N PRO A 201 1.93 -17.70 1.01
CA PRO A 201 1.10 -18.56 0.14
C PRO A 201 -0.26 -18.91 0.73
N GLU A 202 -0.34 -18.95 2.07
CA GLU A 202 -1.58 -19.21 2.81
C GLU A 202 -2.62 -18.09 2.60
N PHE A 203 -2.18 -16.85 2.37
CA PHE A 203 -3.04 -15.67 2.17
C PHE A 203 -3.47 -15.48 0.72
N THR A 204 -2.79 -16.12 -0.22
CA THR A 204 -3.07 -16.03 -1.68
C THR A 204 -3.32 -17.41 -2.29
N ARG A 205 -3.88 -18.34 -1.51
CA ARG A 205 -4.07 -19.73 -1.94
C ARG A 205 -4.83 -19.83 -3.26
N GLY A 206 -4.22 -20.50 -4.23
CA GLY A 206 -4.81 -20.71 -5.56
C GLY A 206 -4.59 -19.55 -6.53
N LEU A 207 -3.97 -18.45 -6.08
CA LEU A 207 -3.63 -17.32 -6.95
C LEU A 207 -2.19 -17.42 -7.47
N ASP A 208 -2.01 -16.94 -8.70
CA ASP A 208 -0.72 -16.67 -9.32
C ASP A 208 -0.73 -15.24 -9.88
N PHE A 209 0.42 -14.57 -9.84
CA PHE A 209 0.58 -13.17 -10.27
C PHE A 209 1.67 -13.09 -11.33
N ARG A 210 1.27 -12.89 -12.58
CA ARG A 210 2.20 -12.88 -13.71
C ARG A 210 2.76 -11.51 -14.00
N HIS A 211 3.90 -11.50 -14.67
CA HIS A 211 4.42 -10.28 -15.28
C HIS A 211 3.38 -9.71 -16.26
N PRO A 212 3.00 -8.42 -16.16
CA PRO A 212 1.77 -7.91 -16.75
C PRO A 212 1.81 -7.68 -18.27
N VAL A 213 2.98 -7.66 -18.92
CA VAL A 213 3.10 -7.30 -20.35
C VAL A 213 2.20 -8.15 -21.23
N GLU A 214 2.24 -9.49 -21.11
CA GLU A 214 1.44 -10.36 -21.97
C GLU A 214 -0.07 -10.33 -21.64
N PRO A 215 -0.51 -10.33 -20.37
CA PRO A 215 -1.91 -10.11 -20.03
C PRO A 215 -2.46 -8.77 -20.54
N VAL A 216 -1.68 -7.69 -20.43
CA VAL A 216 -2.08 -6.36 -20.95
C VAL A 216 -2.18 -6.37 -22.46
N ARG A 217 -1.25 -7.02 -23.18
CA ARG A 217 -1.33 -7.18 -24.63
C ARG A 217 -2.65 -7.84 -25.07
N ARG A 218 -3.05 -8.91 -24.39
CA ARG A 218 -4.34 -9.59 -24.64
C ARG A 218 -5.52 -8.68 -24.34
N ALA A 219 -5.49 -7.94 -23.22
CA ALA A 219 -6.55 -7.01 -22.86
C ALA A 219 -6.69 -5.88 -23.88
N ILE A 220 -5.58 -5.29 -24.36
CA ILE A 220 -5.56 -4.27 -25.42
C ILE A 220 -6.13 -4.84 -26.72
N ALA A 221 -5.72 -6.04 -27.14
CA ALA A 221 -6.25 -6.68 -28.34
C ALA A 221 -7.77 -6.90 -28.23
N SER A 222 -8.25 -7.37 -27.09
CA SER A 222 -9.69 -7.54 -26.82
C SER A 222 -10.44 -6.20 -26.82
N ALA A 223 -9.88 -5.14 -26.20
CA ALA A 223 -10.48 -3.82 -26.20
C ALA A 223 -10.58 -3.23 -27.63
N LYS A 224 -9.51 -3.36 -28.43
CA LYS A 224 -9.48 -2.92 -29.82
C LYS A 224 -10.48 -3.69 -30.70
N SER A 225 -10.64 -4.99 -30.50
CA SER A 225 -11.66 -5.80 -31.22
C SER A 225 -13.09 -5.35 -30.91
N ARG A 226 -13.31 -4.71 -29.75
CA ARG A 226 -14.58 -4.10 -29.33
C ARG A 226 -14.68 -2.61 -29.68
N ALA A 227 -13.80 -2.13 -30.58
CA ALA A 227 -13.72 -0.77 -31.08
C ALA A 227 -13.48 0.30 -29.96
N ALA A 228 -12.55 0.03 -29.06
CA ALA A 228 -12.07 1.04 -28.13
C ALA A 228 -11.35 2.18 -28.88
N ASP A 229 -11.74 3.43 -28.63
CA ASP A 229 -11.15 4.64 -29.24
C ASP A 229 -9.90 5.07 -28.47
N ALA A 230 -9.79 4.74 -27.19
CA ALA A 230 -8.62 5.01 -26.34
C ALA A 230 -8.36 3.88 -25.33
N ILE A 231 -7.08 3.69 -25.00
CA ILE A 231 -6.61 2.76 -23.99
C ILE A 231 -6.05 3.55 -22.80
N VAL A 232 -6.51 3.21 -21.60
CA VAL A 232 -6.00 3.68 -20.33
C VAL A 232 -5.47 2.48 -19.57
N LEU A 233 -4.26 2.56 -19.06
CA LEU A 233 -3.73 1.60 -18.10
C LEU A 233 -3.88 2.16 -16.69
N THR A 234 -4.31 1.32 -15.78
CA THR A 234 -4.27 1.62 -14.34
C THR A 234 -3.62 0.44 -13.62
N GLY A 235 -2.72 0.71 -12.69
CA GLY A 235 -1.97 -0.37 -12.05
C GLY A 235 -1.58 -0.06 -10.63
N HIS A 236 -1.79 -1.06 -9.74
CA HIS A 236 -1.25 -0.99 -8.39
C HIS A 236 0.26 -1.25 -8.43
N MET A 237 0.98 -0.29 -8.99
CA MET A 237 2.43 -0.20 -9.14
C MET A 237 2.80 1.23 -9.52
N GLY A 238 4.01 1.67 -9.19
CA GLY A 238 4.48 3.03 -9.46
C GLY A 238 5.87 3.06 -10.07
N LEU A 239 6.46 4.24 -10.12
CA LEU A 239 7.86 4.42 -10.50
C LEU A 239 8.75 4.31 -9.27
N LYS A 240 9.91 3.65 -9.40
CA LYS A 240 10.89 3.57 -8.33
C LYS A 240 11.49 4.96 -8.07
N THR A 241 11.45 5.42 -6.80
CA THR A 241 11.80 6.80 -6.41
C THR A 241 13.22 7.21 -6.78
N ARG A 242 14.21 6.32 -6.63
CA ARG A 242 15.63 6.65 -6.85
C ARG A 242 16.10 6.51 -8.30
N THR A 243 15.59 5.53 -9.03
CA THR A 243 16.08 5.20 -10.38
C THR A 243 15.10 5.55 -11.49
N GLY A 244 13.81 5.70 -11.16
CA GLY A 244 12.72 5.86 -12.14
C GLY A 244 12.54 4.62 -13.02
N GLY A 245 13.23 3.49 -12.71
CA GLY A 245 13.19 2.26 -13.47
C GLY A 245 12.20 1.24 -12.90
N ASP A 246 12.15 0.08 -13.53
CA ASP A 246 11.37 -1.07 -13.08
C ASP A 246 12.14 -1.89 -12.02
N ASP A 247 11.37 -2.68 -11.24
CA ASP A 247 11.87 -3.70 -10.34
C ASP A 247 10.93 -4.91 -10.33
N PHE A 248 11.09 -5.82 -9.37
CA PHE A 248 10.27 -7.03 -9.28
C PHE A 248 8.75 -6.75 -9.09
N ALA A 249 8.40 -5.58 -8.60
CA ALA A 249 7.02 -5.17 -8.27
C ALA A 249 6.47 -4.07 -9.20
N ASN A 250 7.35 -3.25 -9.75
CA ASN A 250 7.00 -2.06 -10.50
C ASN A 250 7.48 -2.20 -11.94
N THR A 251 6.55 -2.32 -12.88
CA THR A 251 6.83 -2.61 -14.30
C THR A 251 6.30 -1.50 -15.22
N VAL A 252 6.21 -0.27 -14.71
CA VAL A 252 5.65 0.88 -15.43
C VAL A 252 6.45 1.22 -16.69
N MET A 253 7.80 1.16 -16.59
CA MET A 253 8.67 1.45 -17.74
C MET A 253 8.51 0.42 -18.85
N ALA A 254 8.44 -0.87 -18.50
CA ALA A 254 8.21 -1.95 -19.47
C ALA A 254 6.85 -1.78 -20.15
N LEU A 255 5.78 -1.52 -19.38
CA LEU A 255 4.43 -1.36 -19.91
C LEU A 255 4.30 -0.12 -20.82
N THR A 256 4.85 1.03 -20.40
CA THR A 256 4.77 2.26 -21.20
C THR A 256 5.65 2.21 -22.45
N SER A 257 6.76 1.45 -22.41
CA SER A 257 7.60 1.20 -23.58
C SER A 257 6.96 0.26 -24.59
N GLU A 258 6.27 -0.80 -24.08
CA GLU A 258 5.64 -1.82 -24.93
C GLU A 258 4.32 -1.34 -25.54
N PHE A 259 3.58 -0.45 -24.84
CA PHE A 259 2.28 0.06 -25.24
C PHE A 259 2.25 1.60 -25.35
N PRO A 260 3.01 2.21 -26.27
CA PRO A 260 3.11 3.66 -26.39
C PRO A 260 1.82 4.33 -26.86
N GLU A 261 0.86 3.57 -27.40
CA GLU A 261 -0.47 4.05 -27.76
C GLU A 261 -1.39 4.30 -26.56
N THR A 262 -0.97 3.94 -25.36
CA THR A 262 -1.71 4.18 -24.12
C THR A 262 -1.85 5.71 -23.89
N ALA A 263 -3.08 6.15 -23.63
CA ALA A 263 -3.35 7.55 -23.36
C ALA A 263 -2.74 7.99 -22.02
N VAL A 264 -2.92 7.20 -20.97
CA VAL A 264 -2.42 7.49 -19.63
C VAL A 264 -2.17 6.19 -18.86
N PHE A 265 -1.19 6.21 -17.96
CA PHE A 265 -0.97 5.21 -16.90
C PHE A 265 -1.27 5.85 -15.54
N ILE A 266 -2.31 5.35 -14.86
CA ILE A 266 -2.72 5.79 -13.53
C ILE A 266 -2.18 4.78 -12.50
N ALA A 267 -1.35 5.24 -11.58
CA ALA A 267 -0.51 4.41 -10.71
C ALA A 267 -0.92 4.46 -9.24
N GLY A 268 -0.44 3.48 -8.47
CA GLY A 268 -0.52 3.38 -7.00
C GLY A 268 0.73 2.77 -6.39
N HIS A 269 0.61 2.17 -5.18
CA HIS A 269 1.59 1.33 -4.50
C HIS A 269 2.82 2.06 -3.92
N THR A 270 3.42 2.98 -4.63
CA THR A 270 4.68 3.62 -4.21
C THR A 270 4.48 4.88 -3.37
N HIS A 271 3.24 5.21 -3.02
CA HIS A 271 2.88 6.33 -2.15
C HIS A 271 3.55 7.65 -2.56
N GLN A 272 3.49 7.98 -3.85
CA GLN A 272 4.11 9.19 -4.41
C GLN A 272 3.05 10.14 -4.97
N ASP A 273 3.24 11.43 -4.74
CA ASP A 273 2.54 12.47 -5.48
C ASP A 273 3.27 12.75 -6.80
N VAL A 274 2.70 12.26 -7.90
CA VAL A 274 3.18 12.53 -9.26
C VAL A 274 2.01 13.05 -10.10
N PRO A 275 1.71 14.34 -10.05
CA PRO A 275 0.53 14.90 -10.72
C PRO A 275 0.54 14.67 -12.23
N SER A 276 1.70 14.81 -12.87
CA SER A 276 1.84 14.67 -14.32
C SER A 276 3.30 14.47 -14.73
N ARG A 277 3.57 13.36 -15.40
CA ARG A 277 4.90 13.03 -15.94
C ARG A 277 4.75 12.28 -17.26
N LEU A 278 5.60 12.60 -18.26
CA LEU A 278 5.71 11.76 -19.45
C LEU A 278 6.73 10.64 -19.22
N THR A 279 6.29 9.40 -19.46
CA THR A 279 7.10 8.20 -19.35
C THR A 279 6.98 7.41 -20.64
N ASN A 280 8.04 7.30 -21.41
CA ASN A 280 8.05 6.70 -22.76
C ASN A 280 6.94 7.24 -23.68
N GLY A 281 6.63 8.54 -23.57
CA GLY A 281 5.56 9.18 -24.33
C GLY A 281 4.14 8.97 -23.78
N VAL A 282 3.94 8.13 -22.77
CA VAL A 282 2.66 7.93 -22.06
C VAL A 282 2.56 8.91 -20.91
N LEU A 283 1.39 9.52 -20.71
CA LEU A 283 1.13 10.35 -19.52
C LEU A 283 1.05 9.42 -18.29
N PHE A 284 1.85 9.71 -17.27
CA PHE A 284 1.87 9.00 -16.00
C PHE A 284 1.38 9.93 -14.88
N THR A 285 0.53 9.40 -13.98
CA THR A 285 0.05 10.09 -12.78
C THR A 285 -0.11 9.14 -11.61
N GLN A 286 0.10 9.63 -10.38
CA GLN A 286 -0.13 8.90 -9.13
C GLN A 286 -0.56 9.88 -8.04
N ALA A 287 -1.63 9.55 -7.29
CA ALA A 287 -2.27 10.45 -6.33
C ALA A 287 -1.93 10.11 -4.87
N ASP A 288 -0.63 9.88 -4.59
CA ASP A 288 -0.13 9.68 -3.23
C ASP A 288 -0.79 8.48 -2.48
N HIS A 289 -1.16 8.64 -1.21
CA HIS A 289 -1.78 7.64 -0.34
C HIS A 289 -2.76 8.28 0.65
N PHE A 290 -3.53 7.49 1.41
CA PHE A 290 -4.47 7.90 2.46
C PHE A 290 -5.51 8.95 2.03
N GLY A 291 -5.70 9.11 0.70
CA GLY A 291 -6.54 10.17 0.15
C GLY A 291 -5.93 11.57 0.35
N ILE A 292 -4.62 11.69 0.63
CA ILE A 292 -3.91 12.98 0.76
C ILE A 292 -4.01 13.76 -0.54
N HIS A 293 -4.01 13.06 -1.67
CA HIS A 293 -4.34 13.63 -2.97
C HIS A 293 -5.51 12.89 -3.61
N ALA A 294 -6.34 13.62 -4.36
CA ALA A 294 -7.28 13.06 -5.31
C ALA A 294 -6.80 13.37 -6.73
N GLY A 295 -6.85 12.39 -7.61
CA GLY A 295 -6.35 12.52 -8.97
C GLY A 295 -7.46 12.78 -10.00
N ARG A 296 -7.12 13.55 -11.03
CA ARG A 296 -7.99 13.78 -12.20
C ARG A 296 -7.14 13.77 -13.46
N VAL A 297 -7.56 12.97 -14.44
CA VAL A 297 -7.01 12.94 -15.80
C VAL A 297 -8.09 13.41 -16.75
N ASP A 298 -7.80 14.40 -17.58
CA ASP A 298 -8.69 14.90 -18.61
C ASP A 298 -8.19 14.50 -20.01
N LEU A 299 -9.03 13.80 -20.75
CA LEU A 299 -8.79 13.34 -22.11
C LEU A 299 -9.71 14.12 -23.07
N LEU A 300 -9.13 14.96 -23.92
CA LEU A 300 -9.85 15.76 -24.92
C LEU A 300 -9.88 15.03 -26.26
N PHE A 301 -11.06 14.75 -26.76
CA PHE A 301 -11.28 14.08 -28.05
C PHE A 301 -11.95 15.01 -29.06
N ASN A 302 -11.68 14.79 -30.34
CA ASN A 302 -12.52 15.26 -31.39
C ASN A 302 -13.74 14.34 -31.53
N ARG A 303 -14.97 14.90 -31.51
CA ARG A 303 -16.22 14.11 -31.49
C ARG A 303 -16.42 13.28 -32.75
N ASN A 304 -16.05 13.82 -33.91
CA ASN A 304 -16.30 13.21 -35.22
C ASN A 304 -15.27 12.14 -35.54
N SER A 305 -13.98 12.47 -35.42
CA SER A 305 -12.89 11.53 -35.71
C SER A 305 -12.54 10.60 -34.56
N LYS A 306 -13.07 10.87 -33.34
CA LYS A 306 -12.78 10.15 -32.08
C LYS A 306 -11.29 10.16 -31.71
N LYS A 307 -10.49 11.01 -32.35
CA LYS A 307 -9.06 11.11 -32.10
C LYS A 307 -8.81 11.84 -30.79
N LEU A 308 -7.93 11.29 -29.95
CA LEU A 308 -7.41 11.96 -28.76
C LEU A 308 -6.53 13.16 -29.20
N LEU A 309 -6.92 14.36 -28.77
CA LEU A 309 -6.26 15.62 -29.12
C LEU A 309 -5.30 16.09 -28.02
N ARG A 310 -5.71 15.89 -26.76
CA ARG A 310 -4.95 16.35 -25.59
C ARG A 310 -5.22 15.46 -24.38
N ARG A 311 -4.25 15.41 -23.49
CA ARG A 311 -4.33 14.74 -22.19
C ARG A 311 -3.62 15.58 -21.13
N ASP A 312 -4.27 15.79 -20.01
CA ASP A 312 -3.73 16.50 -18.85
C ASP A 312 -4.02 15.69 -17.58
N ALA A 313 -3.19 15.81 -16.56
CA ALA A 313 -3.43 15.21 -15.26
C ALA A 313 -3.06 16.18 -14.13
N ILE A 314 -3.79 16.10 -13.03
CA ILE A 314 -3.53 16.82 -11.79
C ILE A 314 -3.75 15.88 -10.59
N CYS A 315 -3.03 16.13 -9.50
CA CYS A 315 -3.31 15.61 -8.18
C CYS A 315 -3.60 16.79 -7.25
N GLU A 316 -4.81 16.84 -6.72
CA GLU A 316 -5.25 17.93 -5.83
C GLU A 316 -5.00 17.52 -4.39
N LEU A 317 -4.29 18.35 -3.62
CA LEU A 317 -4.06 18.13 -2.19
C LEU A 317 -5.35 18.31 -1.41
N MET A 318 -5.77 17.27 -0.72
CA MET A 318 -6.95 17.22 0.13
C MET A 318 -6.62 17.72 1.55
N ASP A 319 -6.66 19.02 1.74
CA ASP A 319 -6.46 19.70 3.02
C ASP A 319 -7.75 20.36 3.54
N ASN A 320 -7.65 21.21 4.54
CA ASN A 320 -8.78 21.87 5.19
C ASN A 320 -9.57 22.86 4.31
N ARG A 321 -9.10 23.14 3.09
CA ARG A 321 -9.89 23.89 2.07
C ARG A 321 -11.13 23.12 1.63
N PHE A 322 -11.12 21.80 1.82
CA PHE A 322 -12.22 20.90 1.44
C PHE A 322 -12.94 20.38 2.68
N GLY A 323 -14.26 20.57 2.72
CA GLY A 323 -15.11 19.98 3.74
C GLY A 323 -15.19 18.46 3.62
N LEU A 324 -15.64 17.79 4.68
CA LEU A 324 -15.88 16.35 4.69
C LEU A 324 -17.29 16.04 4.15
N ASP A 325 -17.40 15.05 3.28
CA ASP A 325 -18.69 14.62 2.72
C ASP A 325 -19.59 14.03 3.80
N GLN A 326 -20.76 14.64 4.00
CA GLN A 326 -21.68 14.30 5.08
C GLN A 326 -22.31 12.91 4.93
N MET A 327 -22.46 12.41 3.70
CA MET A 327 -22.98 11.07 3.46
C MET A 327 -21.95 10.00 3.82
N VAL A 328 -20.68 10.22 3.48
CA VAL A 328 -19.57 9.35 3.91
C VAL A 328 -19.50 9.32 5.43
N LEU A 329 -19.52 10.49 6.09
CA LEU A 329 -19.49 10.58 7.56
C LEU A 329 -20.69 9.89 8.21
N SER A 330 -21.89 10.08 7.68
CA SER A 330 -23.11 9.46 8.21
C SER A 330 -23.04 7.93 8.14
N ARG A 331 -22.56 7.37 7.02
CA ARG A 331 -22.41 5.92 6.84
C ARG A 331 -21.32 5.33 7.71
N ALA A 332 -20.24 6.06 7.93
CA ALA A 332 -19.11 5.62 8.74
C ALA A 332 -19.31 5.84 10.25
N LYS A 333 -20.34 6.59 10.68
CA LYS A 333 -20.48 7.12 12.04
C LYS A 333 -20.34 6.08 13.15
N SER A 334 -21.07 4.97 13.08
CA SER A 334 -21.01 3.91 14.10
C SER A 334 -19.65 3.24 14.13
N HIS A 335 -19.10 2.88 12.97
CA HIS A 335 -17.79 2.24 12.87
C HIS A 335 -16.65 3.13 13.38
N LEU A 336 -16.71 4.43 13.07
CA LEU A 336 -15.75 5.40 13.58
C LEU A 336 -15.86 5.57 15.10
N ALA A 337 -17.07 5.57 15.65
CA ALA A 337 -17.28 5.66 17.10
C ALA A 337 -16.74 4.41 17.82
N GLU A 338 -17.02 3.22 17.31
CA GLU A 338 -16.51 1.95 17.84
C GLU A 338 -14.98 1.88 17.77
N SER A 339 -14.40 2.26 16.64
CA SER A 339 -12.94 2.31 16.46
C SER A 339 -12.31 3.30 17.43
N ASN A 340 -12.83 4.54 17.50
CA ASN A 340 -12.29 5.56 18.40
C ASN A 340 -12.34 5.11 19.87
N ALA A 341 -13.43 4.48 20.31
CA ALA A 341 -13.52 3.93 21.65
C ALA A 341 -12.42 2.90 21.93
N ALA A 342 -12.19 2.00 20.97
CA ALA A 342 -11.20 0.94 21.11
C ALA A 342 -9.75 1.42 21.04
N VAL A 343 -9.42 2.32 20.11
CA VAL A 343 -8.04 2.83 20.02
C VAL A 343 -7.71 3.77 21.18
N SER A 344 -8.72 4.38 21.80
CA SER A 344 -8.56 5.21 23.00
C SER A 344 -8.44 4.42 24.30
N GLU A 345 -8.60 3.07 24.27
CA GLU A 345 -8.50 2.24 25.45
C GLU A 345 -7.11 2.36 26.09
N PRO A 346 -7.04 2.73 27.40
CA PRO A 346 -5.78 2.77 28.12
C PRO A 346 -5.21 1.36 28.30
N ILE A 347 -3.95 1.16 27.94
CA ILE A 347 -3.28 -0.14 28.05
C ILE A 347 -2.23 -0.19 29.17
N GLY A 348 -1.74 0.95 29.62
CA GLY A 348 -0.72 1.05 30.67
C GLY A 348 0.00 2.38 30.62
N GLU A 349 1.18 2.44 31.21
CA GLU A 349 2.03 3.60 31.27
C GLU A 349 3.47 3.25 30.87
N LEU A 350 4.14 4.16 30.18
CA LEU A 350 5.57 4.10 29.92
C LEU A 350 6.31 5.01 30.89
N ALA A 351 7.18 4.44 31.73
CA ALA A 351 7.86 5.18 32.80
C ALA A 351 8.87 6.22 32.28
N GLU A 352 9.44 6.00 31.09
CA GLU A 352 10.45 6.85 30.48
C GLU A 352 10.37 6.78 28.95
N THR A 353 10.77 7.85 28.25
CA THR A 353 10.78 7.88 26.78
C THR A 353 11.75 6.84 26.21
N LEU A 354 11.26 6.01 25.28
CA LEU A 354 12.04 5.02 24.55
C LEU A 354 12.46 5.56 23.19
N ARG A 355 13.73 5.33 22.83
CA ARG A 355 14.31 5.78 21.57
C ARG A 355 14.07 4.76 20.44
N GLY A 356 13.67 5.27 19.25
CA GLY A 356 13.47 4.46 18.06
C GLY A 356 14.75 4.18 17.28
N ARG A 357 15.73 5.10 17.30
CA ARG A 357 16.93 5.00 16.47
C ARG A 357 17.81 3.81 16.83
N SER A 358 18.06 2.94 15.85
CA SER A 358 18.95 1.78 15.97
C SER A 358 20.15 1.85 15.02
N HIS A 359 21.14 0.98 15.25
CA HIS A 359 22.31 0.77 14.38
C HIS A 359 22.62 -0.73 14.31
N PRO A 360 23.29 -1.23 13.25
CA PRO A 360 23.72 -2.63 13.16
C PRO A 360 24.43 -3.11 14.42
N GLY A 361 23.96 -4.20 15.04
CA GLY A 361 24.47 -4.74 16.30
C GLY A 361 24.15 -3.90 17.56
N ARG A 362 23.36 -2.83 17.44
CA ARG A 362 22.96 -1.96 18.56
C ARG A 362 21.48 -1.68 18.49
N PRO A 363 20.64 -2.57 19.02
CA PRO A 363 19.19 -2.42 18.97
C PRO A 363 18.72 -1.19 19.76
N SER A 364 17.68 -0.53 19.26
CA SER A 364 17.00 0.58 19.91
C SER A 364 16.20 0.11 21.15
N ASP A 365 15.76 1.08 21.97
CA ASP A 365 14.84 0.78 23.08
C ASP A 365 13.51 0.23 22.55
N MET A 366 13.04 0.72 21.40
CA MET A 366 11.80 0.27 20.76
C MET A 366 11.90 -1.17 20.27
N GLU A 367 13.00 -1.54 19.59
CA GLU A 367 13.23 -2.92 19.18
C GLU A 367 13.23 -3.87 20.38
N ARG A 368 13.84 -3.44 21.51
CA ARG A 368 13.86 -4.24 22.76
C ARG A 368 12.46 -4.42 23.35
N LEU A 369 11.65 -3.35 23.37
CA LEU A 369 10.27 -3.42 23.83
C LEU A 369 9.44 -4.39 22.96
N ILE A 370 9.52 -4.26 21.64
CA ILE A 370 8.81 -5.14 20.70
C ILE A 370 9.28 -6.60 20.86
N GLY A 371 10.58 -6.81 20.97
CA GLY A 371 11.15 -8.13 21.16
C GLY A 371 10.72 -8.80 22.46
N ALA A 372 10.64 -8.05 23.55
CA ALA A 372 10.13 -8.57 24.84
C ALA A 372 8.65 -8.94 24.73
N ALA A 373 7.84 -8.09 24.09
CA ALA A 373 6.42 -8.35 23.90
C ALA A 373 6.17 -9.60 23.05
N ILE A 374 6.95 -9.78 21.96
CA ILE A 374 6.87 -10.98 21.11
C ILE A 374 7.30 -12.22 21.89
N THR A 375 8.42 -12.15 22.62
CA THR A 375 8.93 -13.27 23.42
C THR A 375 7.88 -13.75 24.43
N GLU A 376 7.27 -12.82 25.17
CA GLU A 376 6.23 -13.14 26.17
C GLU A 376 4.97 -13.70 25.52
N ALA A 377 4.50 -13.12 24.41
CA ALA A 377 3.33 -13.60 23.70
C ALA A 377 3.50 -15.01 23.09
N LEU A 378 4.71 -15.36 22.68
CA LEU A 378 5.04 -16.70 22.21
C LEU A 378 5.18 -17.69 23.37
N LEU A 379 5.78 -17.26 24.49
CA LEU A 379 5.91 -18.10 25.68
C LEU A 379 4.55 -18.49 26.27
N GLU A 380 3.58 -17.58 26.31
CA GLU A 380 2.19 -17.86 26.70
C GLU A 380 1.54 -18.98 25.86
N ARG A 381 2.08 -19.23 24.68
CA ARG A 381 1.66 -20.28 23.74
C ARG A 381 2.57 -21.51 23.76
N ASN A 382 3.45 -21.60 24.76
CA ASN A 382 4.46 -22.65 24.89
C ASN A 382 5.43 -22.71 23.67
N VAL A 383 5.75 -21.56 23.08
CA VAL A 383 6.72 -21.42 21.98
C VAL A 383 7.92 -20.63 22.49
N PRO A 384 8.90 -21.28 23.14
CA PRO A 384 10.13 -20.60 23.56
C PRO A 384 10.96 -20.22 22.32
N VAL A 385 11.59 -19.03 22.37
CA VAL A 385 12.48 -18.53 21.32
C VAL A 385 13.85 -18.17 21.89
N ASP A 386 14.90 -18.35 21.09
CA ASP A 386 16.27 -17.96 21.44
C ASP A 386 16.56 -16.51 21.05
N GLY A 387 15.83 -15.96 20.05
CA GLY A 387 15.99 -14.59 19.60
C GLY A 387 14.79 -14.04 18.85
N VAL A 388 14.76 -12.71 18.69
CA VAL A 388 13.73 -11.98 17.95
C VAL A 388 14.39 -10.97 17.00
N MET A 389 14.05 -11.00 15.72
CA MET A 389 14.40 -9.98 14.73
C MET A 389 13.13 -9.23 14.31
N HIS A 390 13.08 -7.95 14.63
CA HIS A 390 11.97 -7.07 14.29
C HIS A 390 12.46 -5.63 14.19
N GLY A 391 11.86 -4.83 13.32
CA GLY A 391 12.07 -3.39 13.24
C GLY A 391 10.80 -2.60 13.56
N THR A 392 10.92 -1.29 13.62
CA THR A 392 9.80 -0.36 13.69
C THR A 392 9.44 0.15 12.30
N PHE A 393 8.22 0.63 12.11
CA PHE A 393 7.81 1.27 10.86
C PHE A 393 8.61 2.56 10.59
N ASP A 394 8.72 3.43 11.62
CA ASP A 394 9.60 4.60 11.60
C ASP A 394 10.72 4.41 12.61
N ASP A 395 11.94 4.24 12.13
CA ASP A 395 13.16 4.05 12.95
C ASP A 395 13.62 5.31 13.69
N LYS A 396 12.97 6.45 13.44
CA LYS A 396 13.27 7.73 14.09
C LYS A 396 12.24 8.11 15.15
N ALA A 397 11.06 7.48 15.13
CA ALA A 397 10.00 7.78 16.07
C ALA A 397 10.36 7.28 17.49
N ASP A 398 10.31 8.19 18.46
CA ASP A 398 10.43 7.87 19.89
C ASP A 398 9.04 7.62 20.47
N LEU A 399 8.92 6.69 21.41
CA LEU A 399 7.71 6.52 22.21
C LEU A 399 7.88 7.32 23.53
N THR A 400 7.08 8.39 23.68
CA THR A 400 7.19 9.30 24.83
C THR A 400 6.71 8.65 26.13
N ALA A 401 7.27 9.07 27.27
CA ALA A 401 6.80 8.64 28.61
C ALA A 401 5.33 9.04 28.86
N GLY A 402 4.70 8.38 29.84
CA GLY A 402 3.34 8.64 30.29
C GLY A 402 2.31 7.59 29.85
N PRO A 403 1.00 7.85 30.08
CA PRO A 403 -0.07 6.92 29.74
C PRO A 403 -0.05 6.53 28.26
N LYS A 404 -0.37 5.27 27.98
CA LYS A 404 -0.42 4.70 26.62
C LYS A 404 -1.81 4.13 26.34
N THR A 405 -2.22 4.29 25.11
CA THR A 405 -3.46 3.72 24.56
C THR A 405 -3.16 2.75 23.44
N VAL A 406 -4.16 2.04 22.99
CA VAL A 406 -4.06 1.20 21.78
C VAL A 406 -3.61 2.01 20.57
N TYR A 407 -4.02 3.29 20.48
CA TYR A 407 -3.60 4.19 19.39
C TYR A 407 -2.08 4.40 19.33
N ASP A 408 -1.41 4.51 20.49
CA ASP A 408 0.05 4.65 20.52
C ASP A 408 0.75 3.44 19.88
N VAL A 409 0.18 2.24 20.07
CA VAL A 409 0.71 1.01 19.45
C VAL A 409 0.47 0.96 17.94
N TRP A 410 -0.70 1.45 17.47
CA TRP A 410 -0.96 1.58 16.04
C TRP A 410 0.04 2.48 15.31
N ASN A 411 0.48 3.56 15.95
CA ASN A 411 1.49 4.46 15.39
C ASN A 411 2.88 3.80 15.25
N ILE A 412 3.18 2.79 16.07
CA ILE A 412 4.44 2.04 16.01
C ILE A 412 4.37 0.90 15.00
N ILE A 413 3.24 0.17 14.99
CA ILE A 413 2.99 -1.02 14.16
C ILE A 413 1.69 -0.81 13.37
N PRO A 414 1.70 -0.04 12.28
CA PRO A 414 0.50 0.25 11.50
C PRO A 414 0.04 -0.93 10.62
N TYR A 415 0.94 -1.86 10.31
CA TYR A 415 0.65 -3.01 9.43
C TYR A 415 0.38 -4.29 10.21
N GLU A 416 -0.27 -5.27 9.56
CA GLU A 416 -0.49 -6.61 10.08
C GLU A 416 0.78 -7.42 9.97
N ASN A 417 1.57 -7.42 11.02
CA ASN A 417 2.78 -8.23 11.15
C ASN A 417 2.50 -9.46 12.01
N TYR A 418 2.18 -10.58 11.38
CA TYR A 418 2.12 -11.88 12.07
C TYR A 418 3.50 -12.29 12.52
N ILE A 419 3.57 -13.09 13.60
CA ILE A 419 4.84 -13.60 14.11
C ILE A 419 5.15 -14.94 13.44
N VAL A 420 6.37 -15.07 12.94
CA VAL A 420 6.89 -16.29 12.32
C VAL A 420 8.07 -16.80 13.15
N THR A 421 8.11 -18.07 13.48
CA THR A 421 9.30 -18.70 14.08
C THR A 421 9.97 -19.63 13.08
N ALA A 422 11.29 -19.71 13.15
CA ALA A 422 12.07 -20.65 12.37
C ALA A 422 13.34 -21.10 13.12
N GLN A 423 13.85 -22.27 12.77
CA GLN A 423 15.07 -22.85 13.32
C GLN A 423 16.25 -22.61 12.38
N LEU A 424 17.24 -21.86 12.85
CA LEU A 424 18.44 -21.52 12.09
C LEU A 424 19.71 -21.94 12.83
N SER A 425 20.70 -22.42 12.08
CA SER A 425 22.06 -22.66 12.61
C SER A 425 22.78 -21.32 12.85
N PRO A 426 23.83 -21.27 13.67
CA PRO A 426 24.63 -20.06 13.87
C PRO A 426 25.17 -19.47 12.57
N GLU A 427 25.57 -20.30 11.61
CA GLU A 427 26.07 -19.82 10.30
C GLU A 427 24.94 -19.20 9.46
N GLU A 428 23.75 -19.81 9.44
CA GLU A 428 22.58 -19.25 8.75
C GLU A 428 22.12 -17.92 9.38
N ILE A 429 22.14 -17.82 10.72
CA ILE A 429 21.86 -16.56 11.43
C ILE A 429 22.86 -15.49 11.03
N LYS A 430 24.16 -15.81 11.02
CA LYS A 430 25.21 -14.87 10.63
C LYS A 430 25.00 -14.37 9.20
N ILE A 431 24.81 -15.27 8.23
CA ILE A 431 24.60 -14.92 6.82
C ILE A 431 23.34 -14.07 6.65
N ALA A 432 22.24 -14.43 7.33
CA ALA A 432 21.00 -13.66 7.28
C ALA A 432 21.17 -12.25 7.86
N MET A 433 21.83 -12.11 9.01
CA MET A 433 22.05 -10.81 9.63
C MET A 433 23.03 -9.94 8.85
N GLU A 434 24.04 -10.52 8.18
CA GLU A 434 24.91 -9.78 7.26
C GLU A 434 24.14 -9.27 6.04
N ASP A 435 23.18 -10.03 5.51
CA ASP A 435 22.26 -9.62 4.43
C ASP A 435 21.38 -8.44 4.88
N VAL A 436 20.84 -8.54 6.09
CA VAL A 436 20.04 -7.46 6.73
C VAL A 436 20.88 -6.19 6.91
N PHE A 437 22.11 -6.29 7.41
CA PHE A 437 22.97 -5.13 7.65
C PHE A 437 23.50 -4.49 6.35
N ALA A 438 23.61 -5.25 5.27
CA ALA A 438 23.96 -4.73 3.95
C ALA A 438 22.79 -3.97 3.28
N SER A 439 21.54 -4.20 3.74
CA SER A 439 20.37 -3.48 3.27
C SER A 439 20.25 -2.10 3.90
N HIS A 440 19.35 -1.27 3.37
CA HIS A 440 19.00 0.01 4.01
C HIS A 440 17.99 -0.17 5.15
N GLU A 441 17.40 -1.34 5.27
CA GLU A 441 16.45 -1.68 6.31
C GLU A 441 17.19 -1.95 7.63
N LYS A 442 16.79 -1.25 8.68
CA LYS A 442 17.43 -1.39 9.99
C LYS A 442 16.69 -2.43 10.83
N ARG A 443 17.32 -3.55 11.06
CA ARG A 443 16.83 -4.63 11.92
C ARG A 443 17.96 -5.16 12.79
N ASN A 444 17.66 -5.48 14.03
CA ASN A 444 18.59 -6.14 14.92
C ASN A 444 18.04 -7.49 15.40
N LEU A 445 18.94 -8.38 15.76
CA LEU A 445 18.61 -9.66 16.37
C LEU A 445 18.78 -9.55 17.88
N LEU A 446 17.68 -9.59 18.60
CA LEU A 446 17.64 -9.60 20.07
C LEU A 446 17.86 -11.02 20.58
N GLY A 447 18.44 -11.17 21.77
CA GLY A 447 18.85 -12.49 22.31
C GLY A 447 20.30 -12.86 21.94
N PHE A 448 20.91 -12.12 21.00
CA PHE A 448 22.28 -12.34 20.57
C PHE A 448 23.11 -11.06 20.69
N GLU A 449 24.39 -11.19 21.08
CA GLU A 449 25.39 -10.13 20.98
C GLU A 449 26.12 -10.25 19.63
N LEU A 450 25.93 -9.27 18.75
CA LEU A 450 26.57 -9.22 17.43
C LEU A 450 27.65 -8.13 17.45
N LYS A 451 28.92 -8.50 17.30
CA LYS A 451 30.01 -7.53 17.07
C LYS A 451 30.21 -7.36 15.57
N THR A 452 30.11 -6.12 15.10
CA THR A 452 30.21 -5.78 13.70
C THR A 452 31.47 -4.94 13.41
N GLU A 453 32.09 -5.18 12.26
CA GLU A 453 33.05 -4.27 11.65
C GLU A 453 32.41 -3.59 10.45
N SER A 454 32.33 -2.27 10.48
CA SER A 454 31.85 -1.48 9.35
C SER A 454 32.98 -1.19 8.37
N ARG A 455 32.81 -1.60 7.09
CA ARG A 455 33.67 -1.16 5.99
C ARG A 455 32.78 -0.46 4.96
N ARG A 456 32.74 0.89 5.05
CA ARG A 456 32.02 1.83 4.16
C ARG A 456 30.58 1.44 3.89
N ASP A 457 29.97 0.56 3.51
CA ASP A 457 28.54 0.24 3.33
C ASP A 457 28.24 -1.24 3.63
N ASP A 458 29.20 -1.97 4.21
CA ASP A 458 29.09 -3.39 4.51
C ASP A 458 29.49 -3.65 5.96
N SER A 459 28.52 -4.06 6.79
CA SER A 459 28.77 -4.42 8.19
C SER A 459 28.89 -5.94 8.31
N LYS A 460 30.12 -6.44 8.49
CA LYS A 460 30.36 -7.87 8.71
C LYS A 460 30.32 -8.22 10.19
N ILE A 461 29.74 -9.37 10.51
CA ILE A 461 29.73 -9.91 11.86
C ILE A 461 31.03 -10.66 12.12
N VAL A 462 31.85 -10.11 13.03
CA VAL A 462 33.13 -10.70 13.41
C VAL A 462 33.01 -11.67 14.58
N SER A 463 31.99 -11.49 15.46
CA SER A 463 31.66 -12.47 16.49
C SER A 463 30.18 -12.43 16.83
N MET A 464 29.65 -13.58 17.27
CA MET A 464 28.29 -13.76 17.69
C MET A 464 28.26 -14.67 18.94
N ALA A 465 27.49 -14.26 19.95
CA ALA A 465 27.28 -15.01 21.20
C ALA A 465 25.82 -14.80 21.68
N LEU A 466 25.32 -15.60 22.59
CA LEU A 466 24.08 -15.31 23.30
C LEU A 466 24.29 -14.11 24.25
N VAL A 467 23.21 -13.40 24.58
CA VAL A 467 23.24 -12.22 25.48
C VAL A 467 23.77 -12.57 26.88
N ASN A 468 23.61 -13.81 27.35
CA ASN A 468 24.21 -14.31 28.59
C ASN A 468 25.72 -14.62 28.47
N ARG A 469 26.35 -14.29 27.32
CA ARG A 469 27.75 -14.54 26.94
C ARG A 469 28.12 -16.02 26.78
N GLU A 470 27.15 -16.91 26.74
CA GLU A 470 27.40 -18.30 26.36
C GLU A 470 27.81 -18.38 24.90
N SER A 471 28.80 -19.23 24.62
CA SER A 471 29.21 -19.51 23.25
C SER A 471 28.13 -20.30 22.51
N LEU A 472 27.92 -19.97 21.24
CA LEU A 472 26.96 -20.70 20.40
C LEU A 472 27.45 -22.13 20.14
N ASP A 473 26.57 -23.09 20.35
CA ASP A 473 26.79 -24.46 19.88
C ASP A 473 26.58 -24.51 18.37
N ARG A 474 27.61 -24.86 17.64
CA ARG A 474 27.61 -24.94 16.16
C ARG A 474 26.67 -26.01 15.61
N ASN A 475 26.35 -27.01 16.43
CA ASN A 475 25.48 -28.13 16.05
C ASN A 475 24.01 -27.90 16.45
N LYS A 476 23.74 -26.86 17.23
CA LYS A 476 22.38 -26.51 17.65
C LYS A 476 21.73 -25.58 16.64
N LYS A 477 20.44 -25.78 16.35
CA LYS A 477 19.59 -24.78 15.71
C LYS A 477 18.89 -23.95 16.78
N TYR A 478 18.84 -22.66 16.55
CA TYR A 478 18.22 -21.67 17.42
C TYR A 478 16.87 -21.24 16.85
N VAL A 479 15.85 -21.14 17.70
CA VAL A 479 14.52 -20.70 17.32
C VAL A 479 14.49 -19.18 17.31
N ILE A 480 14.32 -18.59 16.13
CA ILE A 480 14.27 -17.13 15.94
C ILE A 480 12.85 -16.74 15.54
N ALA A 481 12.32 -15.69 16.19
CA ALA A 481 11.06 -15.07 15.81
C ALA A 481 11.31 -13.87 14.88
N PHE A 482 10.45 -13.74 13.87
CA PHE A 482 10.45 -12.68 12.88
C PHE A 482 9.04 -12.11 12.74
N ASN A 483 8.91 -10.89 12.21
CA ASN A 483 7.64 -10.47 11.64
C ASN A 483 7.42 -11.12 10.26
N SER A 484 6.16 -11.22 9.84
CA SER A 484 5.80 -11.88 8.60
C SER A 484 6.36 -11.21 7.34
N PHE A 485 6.51 -9.90 7.33
CA PHE A 485 7.07 -9.14 6.22
C PHE A 485 8.57 -9.43 6.05
N ASP A 486 9.37 -9.32 7.13
CA ASP A 486 10.81 -9.60 7.09
C ASP A 486 11.07 -11.08 6.73
N ALA A 487 10.28 -12.01 7.27
CA ALA A 487 10.37 -13.43 6.96
C ALA A 487 10.03 -13.78 5.50
N ARG A 488 9.28 -12.94 4.80
CA ARG A 488 9.00 -13.10 3.36
C ARG A 488 10.03 -12.46 2.45
N SER A 489 10.90 -11.65 2.91
CA SER A 489 12.07 -11.02 2.26
C SER A 489 12.27 -9.55 2.63
N GLY A 490 11.45 -8.96 3.49
CA GLY A 490 11.52 -7.53 3.78
C GLY A 490 11.44 -6.68 2.51
N GLY A 491 10.48 -6.94 1.63
CA GLY A 491 10.37 -6.22 0.36
C GLY A 491 11.53 -6.47 -0.63
N HIS A 492 12.00 -7.71 -0.73
CA HIS A 492 13.13 -8.15 -1.57
C HIS A 492 14.54 -7.76 -1.04
N HIS A 493 14.62 -7.28 0.21
CA HIS A 493 15.92 -6.91 0.81
C HIS A 493 16.60 -8.08 1.53
N PHE A 494 15.86 -9.04 2.10
CA PHE A 494 16.36 -10.15 2.91
C PHE A 494 16.23 -11.49 2.19
N MET A 495 16.78 -11.58 0.99
CA MET A 495 16.60 -12.78 0.14
C MET A 495 17.32 -14.01 0.66
N LYS A 496 18.45 -13.85 1.37
CA LYS A 496 19.15 -14.99 2.01
C LYS A 496 18.35 -15.51 3.20
N LEU A 497 17.80 -14.62 4.03
CA LEU A 497 16.90 -15.02 5.11
C LEU A 497 15.72 -15.81 4.54
N ARG A 498 15.01 -15.27 3.53
CA ARG A 498 13.90 -15.96 2.87
C ARG A 498 14.29 -17.36 2.40
N ALA A 499 15.44 -17.47 1.72
CA ALA A 499 15.93 -18.75 1.20
C ALA A 499 16.17 -19.79 2.31
N PHE A 500 16.62 -19.36 3.50
CA PHE A 500 16.74 -20.26 4.65
C PHE A 500 15.37 -20.66 5.20
N LEU A 501 14.45 -19.71 5.35
CA LEU A 501 13.12 -19.94 5.92
C LEU A 501 12.22 -20.79 5.01
N GLU A 502 12.46 -20.85 3.73
CA GLU A 502 11.72 -21.69 2.77
C GLU A 502 12.19 -23.16 2.76
N ARG A 503 13.31 -23.48 3.43
CA ARG A 503 13.79 -24.87 3.56
C ARG A 503 12.96 -25.64 4.57
N PRO A 504 12.61 -26.92 4.33
CA PRO A 504 11.87 -27.75 5.29
C PRO A 504 12.55 -27.84 6.67
N GLU A 505 13.90 -27.85 6.69
CA GLU A 505 14.71 -27.97 7.91
C GLU A 505 14.64 -26.76 8.84
N ALA A 506 14.12 -25.64 8.35
CA ALA A 506 13.89 -24.44 9.16
C ALA A 506 12.67 -24.58 10.07
N ASN A 507 11.82 -25.60 9.88
CA ASN A 507 10.60 -25.81 10.67
C ASN A 507 9.81 -24.50 10.89
N ARG A 508 9.61 -23.75 9.82
CA ARG A 508 8.95 -22.46 9.84
C ARG A 508 7.49 -22.57 10.25
N ILE A 509 7.08 -21.77 11.23
CA ILE A 509 5.69 -21.71 11.72
C ILE A 509 5.21 -20.27 11.67
N LEU A 510 4.07 -20.03 11.02
CA LEU A 510 3.32 -18.78 11.08
C LEU A 510 2.32 -18.87 12.23
N HIS A 511 2.48 -17.99 13.24
CA HIS A 511 1.64 -17.97 14.42
C HIS A 511 0.43 -17.05 14.23
N PRO A 512 -0.75 -17.39 14.77
CA PRO A 512 -1.95 -16.53 14.72
C PRO A 512 -1.87 -15.40 15.77
N VAL A 513 -0.74 -14.72 15.82
CA VAL A 513 -0.43 -13.61 16.73
C VAL A 513 0.21 -12.51 15.94
N GLN A 514 -0.27 -11.31 16.10
CA GLN A 514 0.32 -10.13 15.48
C GLN A 514 1.22 -9.40 16.48
N THR A 515 2.25 -8.73 15.97
CA THR A 515 3.15 -7.91 16.79
C THR A 515 2.40 -6.83 17.56
N ARG A 516 1.37 -6.21 16.95
CA ARG A 516 0.52 -5.21 17.60
C ARG A 516 -0.19 -5.78 18.82
N ASP A 517 -0.81 -6.95 18.70
CA ASP A 517 -1.52 -7.60 19.80
C ASP A 517 -0.55 -8.01 20.92
N ALA A 518 0.64 -8.50 20.56
CA ALA A 518 1.68 -8.83 21.52
C ALA A 518 2.08 -7.61 22.35
N LEU A 519 2.26 -6.45 21.68
CA LEU A 519 2.67 -5.20 22.33
C LEU A 519 1.55 -4.61 23.22
N ILE A 520 0.31 -4.61 22.76
CA ILE A 520 -0.86 -4.22 23.57
C ILE A 520 -0.95 -5.11 24.81
N GLY A 521 -0.90 -6.43 24.65
CA GLY A 521 -0.95 -7.39 25.76
C GLY A 521 0.20 -7.19 26.76
N TYR A 522 1.40 -6.88 26.27
CA TYR A 522 2.55 -6.57 27.12
C TYR A 522 2.29 -5.38 28.06
N PHE A 523 1.80 -4.25 27.53
CA PHE A 523 1.42 -3.09 28.34
C PHE A 523 0.31 -3.42 29.34
N GLN A 524 -0.72 -4.14 28.89
CA GLN A 524 -1.86 -4.53 29.75
C GLN A 524 -1.45 -5.42 30.92
N ARG A 525 -0.44 -6.29 30.75
CA ARG A 525 0.08 -7.15 31.83
C ARG A 525 0.97 -6.40 32.81
N HIS A 526 1.94 -5.65 32.27
CA HIS A 526 2.95 -4.99 33.09
C HIS A 526 2.48 -3.68 33.73
N LYS A 527 1.41 -3.04 33.20
CA LYS A 527 0.83 -1.78 33.65
C LYS A 527 1.78 -0.58 33.58
N VAL A 528 2.99 -0.70 34.14
CA VAL A 528 4.07 0.30 34.04
C VAL A 528 5.27 -0.35 33.36
N VAL A 529 5.49 0.04 32.12
CA VAL A 529 6.60 -0.47 31.31
C VAL A 529 7.83 0.41 31.49
N ARG A 530 9.00 -0.20 31.67
CA ARG A 530 10.29 0.46 31.81
C ARG A 530 11.20 0.10 30.65
N ARG A 531 12.29 0.85 30.48
CA ARG A 531 13.33 0.52 29.49
C ARG A 531 13.91 -0.87 29.77
N ILE A 532 13.98 -1.67 28.71
CA ILE A 532 14.54 -3.02 28.75
C ILE A 532 16.01 -2.94 28.39
N ALA A 533 16.90 -3.22 29.35
CA ALA A 533 18.35 -3.11 29.15
C ALA A 533 18.88 -4.18 28.21
N ALA A 534 18.42 -5.42 28.34
CA ALA A 534 18.72 -6.54 27.46
C ALA A 534 17.55 -7.53 27.48
N ILE A 535 17.27 -8.14 26.34
CA ILE A 535 16.34 -9.27 26.26
C ILE A 535 17.18 -10.54 26.34
N ASN A 536 16.96 -11.32 27.42
CA ASN A 536 17.34 -12.71 27.43
C ASN A 536 16.05 -13.55 27.31
N PRO A 537 15.66 -13.96 26.09
CA PRO A 537 14.43 -14.73 25.89
C PRO A 537 14.39 -16.02 26.69
N LEU A 538 15.55 -16.60 26.98
CA LEU A 538 15.68 -17.81 27.82
C LEU A 538 15.45 -17.55 29.32
N ALA A 539 15.69 -16.31 29.80
CA ALA A 539 15.46 -15.96 31.20
C ALA A 539 13.98 -15.65 31.51
N VAL A 540 13.16 -15.38 30.52
CA VAL A 540 11.71 -15.19 30.68
C VAL A 540 10.99 -16.55 30.81
N ALA A 541 11.66 -17.64 30.42
CA ALA A 541 11.14 -19.01 30.49
C ALA A 541 11.46 -19.74 31.82
N ALA A 542 12.26 -19.12 32.69
CA ALA A 542 12.61 -19.63 34.03
C ALA A 542 11.87 -18.87 35.14
#